data_88834ea08228c3d63453d889707a82fa
#
_entry.id   88834ea08228c3d63453d889707a82fa
#
_cell.length_a   1.000
_cell.length_b   1.000
_cell.length_c   1.000
_cell.angle_alpha   90.00
_cell.angle_beta   90.00
_cell.angle_gamma   90.00
#
_symmetry.space_group_name_H-M   'P 1'
#
loop_
_entity.id
_entity.type
_entity.pdbx_description
1 polymer ?
#
loop_
_entity_poly.entity_id
_entity_poly.type
_entity_poly.pdbx_seq_one_letter_code
_entity_poly.pdbx_strand_id
1 'polypeptide(L)'
;MMKQNLLRVGCAALSLSMAAGLLASCSVLPQPSAPASRPAQREQDAPKNYDAASLKDGKLRILYSYNAPGGNTILCGDTVLRQSPITETSYLLTDCITGETNYYFCQWSDNSTASGRRCGLFDKTGAEVLSLEAPYDAALSGGLLILTTPTSFADSPVHDHAPGDVRVLDLATGEELPVPENAYTCVAAGDRLAFGIYAPGDAVPDEENDDLYQYSAVQIQERDGTVVYRNDHAAVLSVALSNGDASAPTDWLEIDTYSDDGMSIEQTSLLNATTGEERSGFVVYLSAGVASFQSENGTYQLVDLTSTGQSEVLCEFEDSISAYAPGVAVTYRQDLGGYELHDLNTGDVLEVRDESLGTDTLAVYAKDGALRVYDQNTGAVLTDTVVTPIEGLQRTDLYNVDGGWVWLRQYDNDYYEVTTSTVCGPNGTNKTLDLDAIKARYGAGFHGYLWPVTAAGGEFYLSVSYQGPGQNWLYDLIDSNGNVVLAGLGSCNGYYTNTANPLPDGVFVARKGFEYGWMDLHGQWIYCQNIFYSSGDDAENYYF
;
A
#
# COMPACT_ATOMS: atom_id res chain seq x y z
N MET A 1 33.26 -16.53 -4.87
CA MET A 1 32.59 -15.76 -5.85
C MET A 1 31.46 -15.05 -5.11
N MET A 2 31.79 -13.90 -4.61
CA MET A 2 30.97 -13.04 -3.76
C MET A 2 30.51 -11.87 -4.59
N LYS A 3 29.23 -11.62 -4.64
CA LYS A 3 28.54 -10.34 -4.95
C LYS A 3 27.27 -10.57 -5.74
N GLN A 4 26.20 -10.96 -5.04
CA GLN A 4 24.82 -10.84 -5.59
C GLN A 4 23.74 -11.07 -4.51
N ASN A 5 23.95 -10.59 -3.27
CA ASN A 5 22.91 -10.58 -2.24
C ASN A 5 22.82 -9.21 -1.58
N LEU A 6 22.32 -8.22 -2.31
CA LEU A 6 22.10 -6.87 -1.76
C LEU A 6 21.05 -6.11 -2.57
N LEU A 7 19.81 -6.61 -2.58
CA LEU A 7 18.67 -5.81 -3.12
C LEU A 7 17.30 -6.39 -2.73
N ARG A 8 17.13 -6.82 -1.48
CA ARG A 8 15.80 -7.15 -0.93
C ARG A 8 15.59 -6.70 0.52
N VAL A 9 16.26 -5.64 0.97
CA VAL A 9 15.98 -5.00 2.27
C VAL A 9 16.13 -3.50 2.11
N GLY A 10 15.05 -2.83 1.79
CA GLY A 10 15.09 -1.38 1.56
C GLY A 10 13.80 -0.61 1.75
N CYS A 11 12.83 -1.11 2.52
CA CYS A 11 11.64 -0.30 2.85
C CYS A 11 11.08 -0.53 4.25
N ALA A 12 11.91 -0.78 5.26
CA ALA A 12 11.44 -0.82 6.65
C ALA A 12 12.57 -0.54 7.63
N ALA A 13 13.23 0.60 7.57
CA ALA A 13 14.07 1.08 8.68
C ALA A 13 14.55 2.52 8.43
N LEU A 14 13.68 3.49 8.64
CA LEU A 14 14.09 4.88 8.84
C LEU A 14 13.13 5.58 9.79
N SER A 15 13.07 5.08 11.01
CA SER A 15 12.54 5.84 12.14
C SER A 15 13.06 5.23 13.44
N LEU A 16 14.30 5.55 13.80
CA LEU A 16 14.80 5.54 15.19
C LEU A 16 16.28 5.91 15.18
N SER A 17 16.59 7.21 15.29
CA SER A 17 17.81 7.67 15.96
C SER A 17 17.91 9.21 15.88
N MET A 18 17.34 9.91 16.84
CA MET A 18 17.80 11.21 17.32
C MET A 18 17.25 11.46 18.71
N ALA A 19 17.90 10.90 19.68
CA ALA A 19 17.77 11.34 21.06
C ALA A 19 19.11 11.12 21.75
N ALA A 20 19.97 12.12 21.77
CA ALA A 20 20.93 12.36 22.86
C ALA A 20 21.79 13.60 22.55
N GLY A 21 21.71 14.57 23.41
CA GLY A 21 22.75 15.59 23.57
C GLY A 21 22.29 17.02 23.37
N LEU A 22 21.95 17.69 24.48
CA LEU A 22 22.49 19.02 24.78
C LEU A 22 21.93 19.51 26.12
N LEU A 23 22.77 19.37 27.13
CA LEU A 23 22.63 20.14 28.38
C LEU A 23 23.56 21.36 28.30
N ALA A 24 23.00 22.49 28.76
CA ALA A 24 23.66 23.67 29.28
C ALA A 24 24.17 24.74 28.30
N SER A 25 23.42 25.85 28.26
CA SER A 25 23.99 27.17 28.61
C SER A 25 22.86 28.21 28.77
N CYS A 26 22.69 28.71 29.98
CA CYS A 26 21.86 29.89 30.26
C CYS A 26 22.56 31.13 29.66
N SER A 27 21.92 31.80 28.73
CA SER A 27 22.18 33.21 28.42
C SER A 27 20.84 33.93 28.20
N VAL A 28 20.70 35.03 28.92
CA VAL A 28 19.55 35.91 28.93
C VAL A 28 19.22 36.38 27.51
N LEU A 29 18.06 36.02 27.01
CA LEU A 29 17.52 36.50 25.75
C LEU A 29 16.68 37.78 25.92
N PRO A 30 16.77 38.76 25.04
CA PRO A 30 15.94 39.95 25.05
C PRO A 30 14.48 39.58 24.78
N GLN A 31 13.56 40.33 25.39
CA GLN A 31 12.12 40.14 25.19
C GLN A 31 11.74 40.24 23.71
N PRO A 32 10.91 39.31 23.20
CA PRO A 32 10.44 39.37 21.84
C PRO A 32 9.49 40.55 21.65
N SER A 33 9.77 41.35 20.61
CA SER A 33 8.85 42.34 20.05
C SER A 33 7.52 41.68 19.70
N ALA A 34 6.41 42.41 19.90
CA ALA A 34 5.06 41.96 19.63
C ALA A 34 4.92 41.22 18.27
N PRO A 35 4.15 40.12 18.21
CA PRO A 35 4.00 39.36 16.98
C PRO A 35 3.40 40.23 15.89
N ALA A 36 4.03 40.19 14.71
CA ALA A 36 3.49 40.80 13.50
C ALA A 36 2.05 40.32 13.31
N SER A 37 1.13 41.23 13.06
CA SER A 37 -0.28 40.96 12.82
C SER A 37 -0.42 39.90 11.72
N ARG A 38 -1.08 38.77 12.09
CA ARG A 38 -1.48 37.72 11.16
C ARG A 38 -2.08 38.36 9.90
N PRO A 39 -1.69 37.94 8.68
CA PRO A 39 -2.44 38.35 7.49
C PRO A 39 -3.90 37.98 7.71
N ALA A 40 -4.80 38.94 7.46
CA ALA A 40 -6.23 38.71 7.56
C ALA A 40 -6.58 37.45 6.73
N GLN A 41 -7.21 36.46 7.39
CA GLN A 41 -7.79 35.32 6.69
C GLN A 41 -8.71 35.89 5.61
N ARG A 42 -8.34 35.72 4.33
CA ARG A 42 -9.27 35.98 3.23
C ARG A 42 -10.41 34.99 3.41
N GLU A 43 -11.66 35.45 3.33
CA GLU A 43 -12.81 34.59 3.10
C GLU A 43 -12.46 33.72 1.90
N GLN A 44 -12.30 32.44 2.18
CA GLN A 44 -11.96 31.45 1.16
C GLN A 44 -13.24 31.15 0.38
N ASP A 45 -13.20 31.39 -0.92
CA ASP A 45 -14.23 30.83 -1.79
C ASP A 45 -14.18 29.31 -1.64
N ALA A 46 -15.26 28.73 -1.16
CA ALA A 46 -15.40 27.27 -1.05
C ALA A 46 -15.18 26.63 -2.43
N PRO A 47 -14.52 25.45 -2.47
CA PRO A 47 -14.35 24.73 -3.73
C PRO A 47 -15.70 24.57 -4.42
N LYS A 48 -15.80 24.94 -5.68
CA LYS A 48 -17.04 24.85 -6.45
C LYS A 48 -17.31 23.40 -6.78
N ASN A 49 -18.53 22.92 -6.47
CA ASN A 49 -19.07 21.61 -6.82
C ASN A 49 -18.62 20.40 -5.98
N TYR A 50 -18.14 20.59 -4.76
CA TYR A 50 -17.89 19.47 -3.87
C TYR A 50 -19.14 19.10 -3.03
N ASP A 51 -19.53 17.82 -3.04
CA ASP A 51 -20.63 17.28 -2.23
C ASP A 51 -20.06 16.36 -1.12
N ALA A 52 -20.13 16.80 0.13
CA ALA A 52 -19.67 16.03 1.30
C ALA A 52 -20.51 14.77 1.59
N ALA A 53 -21.62 14.56 0.88
CA ALA A 53 -22.49 13.37 1.06
C ALA A 53 -21.85 12.04 0.60
N SER A 54 -20.64 12.07 0.09
CA SER A 54 -19.96 10.94 -0.56
C SER A 54 -19.63 9.75 0.33
N LEU A 55 -19.58 9.89 1.67
CA LEU A 55 -19.38 8.75 2.58
C LEU A 55 -20.62 7.88 2.83
N LYS A 56 -21.79 8.24 2.28
CA LYS A 56 -23.01 7.43 2.37
C LYS A 56 -23.07 6.28 1.37
N ASP A 57 -21.92 5.88 0.85
CA ASP A 57 -21.77 4.79 -0.13
C ASP A 57 -21.90 3.39 0.48
N GLY A 58 -21.98 3.28 1.81
CA GLY A 58 -22.10 2.01 2.53
C GLY A 58 -20.85 1.13 2.47
N LYS A 59 -19.69 1.71 2.15
CA LYS A 59 -18.42 1.00 2.14
C LYS A 59 -17.79 0.97 3.53
N LEU A 60 -17.17 -0.17 3.86
CA LEU A 60 -16.35 -0.30 5.07
C LEU A 60 -15.04 0.47 4.92
N ARG A 61 -14.68 1.23 5.94
CA ARG A 61 -13.40 1.93 6.05
C ARG A 61 -12.87 1.85 7.47
N ILE A 62 -11.55 1.96 7.61
CA ILE A 62 -10.90 1.99 8.90
C ILE A 62 -10.12 3.30 9.04
N LEU A 63 -10.32 4.00 10.16
CA LEU A 63 -9.49 5.10 10.58
C LEU A 63 -8.47 4.57 11.58
N TYR A 64 -7.21 4.47 11.16
CA TYR A 64 -6.11 4.06 12.02
C TYR A 64 -5.69 5.21 12.92
N SER A 65 -5.56 4.94 14.19
CA SER A 65 -5.09 5.93 15.16
C SER A 65 -4.08 5.29 16.11
N TYR A 66 -2.82 5.49 15.82
CA TYR A 66 -1.72 4.93 16.61
C TYR A 66 -1.62 5.51 18.03
N ASN A 67 -2.21 6.67 18.29
CA ASN A 67 -2.06 7.43 19.54
C ASN A 67 -3.39 7.82 20.21
N ALA A 68 -4.53 7.33 19.73
CA ALA A 68 -5.81 7.61 20.36
C ALA A 68 -6.17 6.55 21.39
N PRO A 69 -6.75 6.91 22.55
CA PRO A 69 -7.27 5.94 23.50
C PRO A 69 -8.31 4.99 22.90
N GLY A 70 -8.98 5.42 21.84
CA GLY A 70 -9.96 4.63 21.09
C GLY A 70 -9.36 3.71 20.03
N GLY A 71 -8.03 3.74 19.77
CA GLY A 71 -7.42 2.90 18.74
C GLY A 71 -8.03 3.09 17.36
N ASN A 72 -8.19 1.99 16.63
CA ASN A 72 -8.79 2.01 15.30
C ASN A 72 -10.31 2.17 15.36
N THR A 73 -10.87 2.93 14.41
CA THR A 73 -12.32 3.06 14.26
C THR A 73 -12.75 2.50 12.93
N ILE A 74 -13.72 1.57 12.95
CA ILE A 74 -14.31 0.97 11.76
C ILE A 74 -15.66 1.63 11.51
N LEU A 75 -15.85 2.09 10.28
CA LEU A 75 -17.06 2.75 9.83
C LEU A 75 -17.62 2.04 8.59
N CYS A 76 -18.95 2.07 8.45
CA CYS A 76 -19.63 1.76 7.22
C CYS A 76 -20.35 3.03 6.75
N GLY A 77 -19.88 3.61 5.66
CA GLY A 77 -20.29 4.95 5.29
C GLY A 77 -19.98 5.96 6.40
N ASP A 78 -21.00 6.65 6.91
CA ASP A 78 -20.92 7.61 8.03
C ASP A 78 -21.22 6.99 9.41
N THR A 79 -21.48 5.68 9.47
CA THR A 79 -21.87 4.99 10.70
C THR A 79 -20.67 4.31 11.36
N VAL A 80 -20.39 4.64 12.60
CA VAL A 80 -19.37 3.95 13.41
C VAL A 80 -19.89 2.59 13.81
N LEU A 81 -19.21 1.53 13.38
CA LEU A 81 -19.54 0.15 13.76
C LEU A 81 -18.78 -0.30 15.00
N ARG A 82 -17.47 0.07 15.08
CA ARG A 82 -16.61 -0.32 16.19
C ARG A 82 -15.52 0.72 16.42
N GLN A 83 -15.23 0.96 17.69
CA GLN A 83 -14.01 1.63 18.16
C GLN A 83 -13.21 0.61 18.97
N SER A 84 -12.04 0.24 18.44
CA SER A 84 -11.16 -0.75 19.08
C SER A 84 -10.11 -0.03 19.92
N PRO A 85 -9.92 -0.39 21.21
CA PRO A 85 -8.80 0.12 21.99
C PRO A 85 -7.46 -0.24 21.34
N ILE A 86 -6.38 0.48 21.66
CA ILE A 86 -5.01 0.25 21.13
C ILE A 86 -4.54 -1.21 21.33
N THR A 87 -5.05 -1.88 22.36
CA THR A 87 -4.73 -3.29 22.67
C THR A 87 -5.44 -4.29 21.75
N GLU A 88 -6.33 -3.83 20.90
CA GLU A 88 -7.02 -4.67 19.90
C GLU A 88 -6.42 -4.45 18.53
N THR A 89 -6.27 -5.53 17.76
CA THR A 89 -5.96 -5.47 16.33
C THR A 89 -7.25 -5.55 15.54
N SER A 90 -7.43 -4.64 14.60
CA SER A 90 -8.59 -4.62 13.72
C SER A 90 -8.15 -4.29 12.30
N TYR A 91 -8.68 -5.03 11.33
CA TYR A 91 -8.40 -4.79 9.90
C TYR A 91 -9.60 -5.20 9.04
N LEU A 92 -9.69 -4.61 7.87
CA LEU A 92 -10.69 -4.96 6.88
C LEU A 92 -10.29 -6.22 6.13
N LEU A 93 -11.27 -7.04 5.78
CA LEU A 93 -11.07 -8.19 4.91
C LEU A 93 -11.64 -7.88 3.54
N THR A 94 -10.74 -7.83 2.57
CA THR A 94 -11.10 -7.76 1.15
C THR A 94 -11.03 -9.16 0.58
N ASP A 95 -12.09 -9.59 -0.08
CA ASP A 95 -12.10 -10.86 -0.79
C ASP A 95 -11.19 -10.77 -2.01
N CYS A 96 -10.15 -11.59 -2.05
CA CYS A 96 -9.12 -11.53 -3.08
C CYS A 96 -9.62 -11.95 -4.47
N ILE A 97 -10.80 -12.57 -4.59
CA ILE A 97 -11.41 -12.93 -5.87
C ILE A 97 -12.38 -11.86 -6.35
N THR A 98 -13.21 -11.31 -5.45
CA THR A 98 -14.24 -10.35 -5.85
C THR A 98 -13.80 -8.89 -5.70
N GLY A 99 -12.73 -8.63 -4.95
CA GLY A 99 -12.30 -7.28 -4.59
C GLY A 99 -13.23 -6.58 -3.60
N GLU A 100 -14.28 -7.26 -3.11
CA GLU A 100 -15.26 -6.67 -2.20
C GLU A 100 -14.78 -6.70 -0.75
N THR A 101 -14.97 -5.60 -0.05
CA THR A 101 -14.69 -5.46 1.39
C THR A 101 -16.01 -5.39 2.15
N ASN A 102 -16.55 -6.56 2.51
CA ASN A 102 -17.82 -6.68 3.21
C ASN A 102 -17.67 -7.09 4.69
N TYR A 103 -16.46 -7.39 5.13
CA TYR A 103 -16.16 -7.89 6.46
C TYR A 103 -14.97 -7.18 7.07
N TYR A 104 -14.91 -7.18 8.40
CA TYR A 104 -13.74 -6.81 9.16
C TYR A 104 -13.47 -7.82 10.27
N PHE A 105 -12.20 -7.96 10.62
CA PHE A 105 -11.73 -8.90 11.61
C PHE A 105 -11.12 -8.15 12.79
N CYS A 106 -11.41 -8.63 14.00
CA CYS A 106 -10.88 -8.04 15.23
C CYS A 106 -10.27 -9.12 16.11
N GLN A 107 -9.17 -8.78 16.77
CA GLN A 107 -8.54 -9.61 17.80
C GLN A 107 -8.42 -8.79 19.08
N TRP A 108 -8.81 -9.35 20.22
CA TRP A 108 -8.73 -8.69 21.51
C TRP A 108 -8.32 -9.63 22.62
N SER A 109 -7.78 -9.06 23.72
CA SER A 109 -7.44 -9.81 24.91
C SER A 109 -8.71 -10.23 25.65
N ASP A 110 -8.82 -11.51 25.99
CA ASP A 110 -9.92 -12.06 26.78
C ASP A 110 -9.39 -13.08 27.79
N ASN A 111 -9.25 -12.67 29.03
CA ASN A 111 -8.73 -13.51 30.11
C ASN A 111 -9.68 -14.68 30.48
N SER A 112 -10.87 -14.75 29.89
CA SER A 112 -11.78 -15.89 30.10
C SER A 112 -11.46 -17.09 29.20
N THR A 113 -10.66 -16.90 28.15
CA THR A 113 -10.24 -17.96 27.24
C THR A 113 -8.92 -18.59 27.69
N ALA A 114 -8.66 -19.83 27.28
CA ALA A 114 -7.42 -20.54 27.60
C ALA A 114 -6.19 -19.86 26.96
N SER A 115 -6.36 -19.28 25.79
CA SER A 115 -5.32 -18.54 25.07
C SER A 115 -5.11 -17.10 25.57
N GLY A 116 -5.98 -16.59 26.45
CA GLY A 116 -6.00 -15.18 26.84
C GLY A 116 -6.43 -14.23 25.72
N ARG A 117 -6.88 -14.75 24.59
CA ARG A 117 -7.26 -13.98 23.40
C ARG A 117 -8.54 -14.53 22.77
N ARG A 118 -9.24 -13.64 22.09
CA ARG A 118 -10.40 -13.95 21.26
C ARG A 118 -10.30 -13.18 19.96
N CYS A 119 -10.86 -13.73 18.89
CA CYS A 119 -11.04 -13.02 17.63
C CYS A 119 -12.46 -13.21 17.10
N GLY A 120 -12.87 -12.30 16.21
CA GLY A 120 -14.20 -12.33 15.60
C GLY A 120 -14.22 -11.71 14.22
N LEU A 121 -15.07 -12.30 13.39
CA LEU A 121 -15.45 -11.79 12.09
C LEU A 121 -16.77 -11.03 12.22
N PHE A 122 -16.82 -9.83 11.66
CA PHE A 122 -17.98 -8.95 11.68
C PHE A 122 -18.33 -8.51 10.27
N ASP A 123 -19.63 -8.42 9.96
CA ASP A 123 -20.10 -7.92 8.69
C ASP A 123 -20.20 -6.37 8.67
N LYS A 124 -20.55 -5.82 7.51
CA LYS A 124 -20.74 -4.38 7.30
C LYS A 124 -21.89 -3.74 8.08
N THR A 125 -22.71 -4.53 8.77
CA THR A 125 -23.74 -4.03 9.70
C THR A 125 -23.24 -3.97 11.14
N GLY A 126 -22.04 -4.52 11.41
CA GLY A 126 -21.47 -4.67 12.74
C GLY A 126 -21.93 -5.94 13.45
N ALA A 127 -22.67 -6.82 12.78
CA ALA A 127 -23.07 -8.09 13.36
C ALA A 127 -21.90 -9.07 13.40
N GLU A 128 -21.73 -9.78 14.53
CA GLU A 128 -20.74 -10.83 14.68
C GLU A 128 -21.16 -12.08 13.90
N VAL A 129 -20.38 -12.44 12.89
CA VAL A 129 -20.60 -13.61 12.02
C VAL A 129 -19.95 -14.85 12.61
N LEU A 130 -18.74 -14.67 13.21
CA LEU A 130 -17.97 -15.74 13.82
C LEU A 130 -17.24 -15.23 15.05
N SER A 131 -17.16 -16.07 16.10
CA SER A 131 -16.37 -15.80 17.32
C SER A 131 -15.50 -17.01 17.64
N LEU A 132 -14.22 -16.76 17.92
CA LEU A 132 -13.22 -17.79 18.19
C LEU A 132 -12.45 -17.47 19.48
N GLU A 133 -12.15 -18.50 20.27
CA GLU A 133 -11.46 -18.38 21.57
C GLU A 133 -9.93 -18.54 21.46
N ALA A 134 -9.39 -18.31 20.26
CA ALA A 134 -7.96 -18.36 19.99
C ALA A 134 -7.57 -17.21 19.05
N PRO A 135 -6.30 -16.79 19.03
CA PRO A 135 -5.84 -15.83 18.07
C PRO A 135 -5.73 -16.50 16.69
N TYR A 136 -6.27 -15.83 15.67
CA TYR A 136 -6.11 -16.22 14.27
C TYR A 136 -5.87 -14.97 13.44
N ASP A 137 -5.05 -15.08 12.39
CA ASP A 137 -5.06 -14.19 11.26
C ASP A 137 -6.10 -14.68 10.27
N ALA A 138 -6.74 -13.75 9.58
CA ALA A 138 -7.83 -14.06 8.68
C ALA A 138 -7.58 -13.50 7.29
N ALA A 139 -7.89 -14.31 6.27
CA ALA A 139 -7.96 -13.89 4.87
C ALA A 139 -9.31 -14.32 4.29
N LEU A 140 -9.76 -13.63 3.24
CA LEU A 140 -11.01 -13.92 2.56
C LEU A 140 -10.75 -14.15 1.06
N SER A 141 -11.25 -15.26 0.53
CA SER A 141 -11.07 -15.59 -0.88
C SER A 141 -12.25 -16.37 -1.43
N GLY A 142 -12.97 -15.76 -2.38
CA GLY A 142 -14.14 -16.40 -3.02
C GLY A 142 -15.22 -16.84 -2.04
N GLY A 143 -15.47 -16.06 -0.99
CA GLY A 143 -16.41 -16.38 0.08
C GLY A 143 -15.90 -17.42 1.10
N LEU A 144 -14.64 -17.86 0.99
CA LEU A 144 -13.98 -18.71 1.98
C LEU A 144 -13.21 -17.84 2.99
N LEU A 145 -13.46 -18.06 4.26
CA LEU A 145 -12.67 -17.51 5.36
C LEU A 145 -11.54 -18.47 5.69
N ILE A 146 -10.32 -18.04 5.48
CA ILE A 146 -9.10 -18.78 5.81
C ILE A 146 -8.54 -18.21 7.10
N LEU A 147 -8.40 -19.05 8.11
CA LEU A 147 -7.88 -18.70 9.42
C LEU A 147 -6.56 -19.44 9.63
N THR A 148 -5.52 -18.69 10.00
CA THR A 148 -4.20 -19.26 10.31
C THR A 148 -3.76 -18.76 11.68
N THR A 149 -3.05 -19.56 12.44
CA THR A 149 -2.48 -19.10 13.71
C THR A 149 -1.45 -18.01 13.44
N PRO A 150 -1.51 -16.87 14.15
CA PRO A 150 -0.55 -15.80 13.96
C PRO A 150 0.88 -16.29 14.23
N THR A 151 1.76 -16.11 13.28
CA THR A 151 3.19 -16.27 13.51
C THR A 151 3.68 -15.05 14.25
N SER A 152 3.98 -15.17 15.53
CA SER A 152 4.66 -14.08 16.24
C SER A 152 6.13 -14.09 15.81
N PHE A 153 6.51 -13.15 14.98
CA PHE A 153 7.91 -12.94 14.56
C PHE A 153 8.88 -12.61 15.72
N ALA A 154 8.40 -12.40 16.93
CA ALA A 154 9.21 -11.89 18.02
C ALA A 154 9.68 -12.92 19.04
N ASP A 155 8.98 -14.05 19.22
CA ASP A 155 9.22 -14.91 20.37
C ASP A 155 9.18 -16.43 20.08
N SER A 156 8.99 -16.83 18.83
CA SER A 156 8.89 -18.24 18.51
C SER A 156 9.84 -18.58 17.37
N PRO A 157 10.82 -19.45 17.62
CA PRO A 157 11.48 -20.10 16.51
C PRO A 157 10.39 -20.81 15.69
N VAL A 158 10.57 -20.86 14.37
CA VAL A 158 9.65 -21.44 13.38
C VAL A 158 9.14 -22.86 13.77
N HIS A 159 9.68 -23.44 14.83
CA HIS A 159 9.36 -24.74 15.41
C HIS A 159 8.06 -24.81 16.24
N ASP A 160 7.45 -23.67 16.60
CA ASP A 160 6.26 -23.64 17.46
C ASP A 160 4.93 -23.54 16.71
N HIS A 161 4.93 -23.72 15.37
CA HIS A 161 3.68 -23.92 14.65
C HIS A 161 3.16 -25.32 14.99
N ALA A 162 2.18 -25.35 15.87
CA ALA A 162 1.49 -26.60 16.12
C ALA A 162 0.79 -27.06 14.83
N PRO A 163 0.97 -28.30 14.41
CA PRO A 163 0.25 -28.87 13.28
C PRO A 163 -1.26 -28.66 13.46
N GLY A 164 -1.96 -28.24 12.42
CA GLY A 164 -3.41 -28.17 12.43
C GLY A 164 -4.01 -26.80 12.81
N ASP A 165 -3.23 -25.72 12.80
CA ASP A 165 -3.69 -24.36 13.12
C ASP A 165 -4.30 -23.61 11.92
N VAL A 166 -4.63 -24.31 10.84
CA VAL A 166 -5.35 -23.76 9.69
C VAL A 166 -6.80 -24.22 9.73
N ARG A 167 -7.72 -23.31 9.52
CA ARG A 167 -9.15 -23.59 9.35
C ARG A 167 -9.66 -22.87 8.11
N VAL A 168 -10.52 -23.52 7.35
CA VAL A 168 -11.16 -22.95 6.17
C VAL A 168 -12.67 -23.11 6.32
N LEU A 169 -13.37 -21.99 6.32
CA LEU A 169 -14.83 -21.96 6.47
C LEU A 169 -15.47 -21.37 5.22
N ASP A 170 -16.49 -22.03 4.70
CA ASP A 170 -17.37 -21.46 3.69
C ASP A 170 -18.39 -20.54 4.38
N LEU A 171 -18.32 -19.22 4.11
CA LEU A 171 -19.17 -18.23 4.76
C LEU A 171 -20.64 -18.32 4.31
N ALA A 172 -20.92 -18.89 3.15
CA ALA A 172 -22.30 -19.04 2.64
C ALA A 172 -23.03 -20.20 3.32
N THR A 173 -22.33 -21.30 3.61
CA THR A 173 -22.92 -22.51 4.23
C THR A 173 -22.65 -22.59 5.72
N GLY A 174 -21.57 -21.94 6.20
CA GLY A 174 -21.05 -22.09 7.56
C GLY A 174 -20.32 -23.41 7.79
N GLU A 175 -20.05 -24.18 6.74
CA GLU A 175 -19.35 -25.44 6.83
C GLU A 175 -17.82 -25.25 6.87
N GLU A 176 -17.16 -26.09 7.67
CA GLU A 176 -15.70 -26.17 7.73
C GLU A 176 -15.21 -27.16 6.68
N LEU A 177 -14.29 -26.72 5.82
CA LEU A 177 -13.74 -27.54 4.74
C LEU A 177 -12.59 -28.43 5.24
N PRO A 178 -12.32 -29.56 4.57
CA PRO A 178 -11.22 -30.43 4.91
C PRO A 178 -9.86 -29.76 4.80
N VAL A 179 -9.05 -29.84 5.85
CA VAL A 179 -7.69 -29.32 5.92
C VAL A 179 -6.72 -30.50 6.12
N PRO A 180 -5.60 -30.56 5.38
CA PRO A 180 -4.59 -31.59 5.57
C PRO A 180 -4.00 -31.57 6.99
N GLU A 181 -3.62 -32.75 7.50
CA GLU A 181 -2.85 -32.82 8.74
C GLU A 181 -1.53 -32.06 8.59
N ASN A 182 -1.14 -31.31 9.62
CA ASN A 182 0.06 -30.49 9.67
C ASN A 182 0.06 -29.28 8.68
N ALA A 183 -1.09 -28.86 8.15
CA ALA A 183 -1.17 -27.62 7.41
C ALA A 183 -0.82 -26.41 8.31
N TYR A 184 0.05 -25.51 7.82
CA TYR A 184 0.42 -24.29 8.53
C TYR A 184 -0.01 -23.01 7.78
N THR A 185 -0.31 -23.11 6.49
CA THR A 185 -0.85 -22.03 5.66
C THR A 185 -1.83 -22.57 4.63
N CYS A 186 -2.69 -21.69 4.14
CA CYS A 186 -3.63 -21.99 3.08
C CYS A 186 -3.82 -20.76 2.19
N VAL A 187 -3.86 -20.96 0.89
CA VAL A 187 -4.25 -19.96 -0.11
C VAL A 187 -5.29 -20.58 -1.04
N ALA A 188 -6.27 -19.76 -1.47
CA ALA A 188 -7.24 -20.18 -2.46
C ALA A 188 -6.75 -19.83 -3.86
N ALA A 189 -6.94 -20.76 -4.80
CA ALA A 189 -6.64 -20.59 -6.21
C ALA A 189 -7.82 -21.11 -7.05
N GLY A 190 -8.61 -20.19 -7.57
CA GLY A 190 -9.88 -20.52 -8.20
C GLY A 190 -10.81 -21.32 -7.25
N ASP A 191 -11.26 -22.48 -7.70
CA ASP A 191 -12.11 -23.37 -6.89
C ASP A 191 -11.33 -24.31 -5.98
N ARG A 192 -9.99 -24.25 -5.97
CA ARG A 192 -9.10 -25.13 -5.23
C ARG A 192 -8.45 -24.42 -4.05
N LEU A 193 -7.92 -25.25 -3.14
CA LEU A 193 -7.18 -24.81 -1.97
C LEU A 193 -5.76 -25.38 -2.03
N ALA A 194 -4.78 -24.52 -1.87
CA ALA A 194 -3.38 -24.90 -1.76
C ALA A 194 -2.91 -24.72 -0.31
N PHE A 195 -2.30 -25.76 0.23
CA PHE A 195 -1.81 -25.80 1.60
C PHE A 195 -0.30 -25.93 1.63
N GLY A 196 0.36 -25.14 2.49
CA GLY A 196 1.68 -25.46 3.00
C GLY A 196 1.54 -26.47 4.14
N ILE A 197 2.25 -27.59 4.05
CA ILE A 197 2.19 -28.67 5.02
C ILE A 197 3.57 -28.79 5.69
N TYR A 198 3.59 -28.77 6.99
CA TYR A 198 4.80 -28.99 7.76
C TYR A 198 5.18 -30.48 7.75
N ALA A 199 6.43 -30.79 7.39
CA ALA A 199 7.00 -32.13 7.45
C ALA A 199 8.03 -32.20 8.61
N PRO A 200 7.63 -32.61 9.83
CA PRO A 200 8.53 -32.70 10.95
C PRO A 200 9.53 -33.84 10.74
N GLY A 201 10.81 -33.58 10.80
CA GLY A 201 11.86 -34.59 10.81
C GLY A 201 13.03 -34.35 9.88
N ASP A 202 12.88 -33.52 8.85
CA ASP A 202 13.92 -33.28 7.85
C ASP A 202 14.59 -31.89 7.99
N ALA A 203 14.11 -31.06 8.90
CA ALA A 203 14.70 -29.75 9.15
C ALA A 203 16.00 -29.89 9.97
N VAL A 204 17.13 -29.53 9.38
CA VAL A 204 18.38 -29.35 10.11
C VAL A 204 18.39 -27.91 10.66
N PRO A 205 18.34 -27.70 11.97
CA PRO A 205 18.44 -26.35 12.53
C PRO A 205 19.79 -25.75 12.18
N ASP A 206 19.79 -24.61 11.53
CA ASP A 206 20.98 -23.79 11.43
C ASP A 206 21.00 -22.85 12.64
N GLU A 207 21.96 -23.04 13.54
CA GLU A 207 22.11 -22.26 14.77
C GLU A 207 22.52 -20.80 14.52
N GLU A 208 22.89 -20.41 13.28
CA GLU A 208 23.36 -19.08 12.92
C GLU A 208 22.36 -18.22 12.15
N ASN A 209 21.27 -18.79 11.64
CA ASN A 209 20.25 -18.06 10.86
C ASN A 209 18.86 -18.39 11.38
N ASP A 210 18.19 -17.42 11.97
CA ASP A 210 16.78 -17.51 12.39
C ASP A 210 15.80 -17.66 11.21
N ASP A 211 16.26 -17.58 9.96
CA ASP A 211 15.50 -17.77 8.72
C ASP A 211 15.59 -19.24 8.25
N LEU A 212 15.25 -20.18 9.13
CA LEU A 212 15.19 -21.59 8.76
C LEU A 212 13.97 -21.82 7.87
N TYR A 213 14.24 -22.05 6.61
CA TYR A 213 13.28 -22.61 5.68
C TYR A 213 13.05 -24.07 6.08
N GLN A 214 11.96 -24.32 6.76
CA GLN A 214 11.56 -25.68 7.05
C GLN A 214 11.05 -26.31 5.77
N TYR A 215 11.42 -27.55 5.55
CA TYR A 215 10.83 -28.33 4.49
C TYR A 215 9.33 -28.34 4.66
N SER A 216 8.66 -27.79 3.69
CA SER A 216 7.23 -27.87 3.58
C SER A 216 6.88 -28.64 2.32
N ALA A 217 5.83 -29.41 2.39
CA ALA A 217 5.16 -29.89 1.20
C ALA A 217 4.09 -28.87 0.79
N VAL A 218 3.85 -28.76 -0.51
CA VAL A 218 2.68 -28.10 -1.05
C VAL A 218 1.67 -29.15 -1.47
N GLN A 219 0.43 -29.01 -1.03
CA GLN A 219 -0.69 -29.83 -1.46
C GLN A 219 -1.82 -28.97 -1.99
N ILE A 220 -2.28 -29.27 -3.21
CA ILE A 220 -3.48 -28.63 -3.77
C ILE A 220 -4.60 -29.67 -3.78
N GLN A 221 -5.77 -29.26 -3.32
CA GLN A 221 -6.95 -30.12 -3.26
C GLN A 221 -8.22 -29.38 -3.70
N GLU A 222 -9.21 -30.18 -4.10
CA GLU A 222 -10.58 -29.72 -4.28
C GLU A 222 -11.21 -29.38 -2.90
N ARG A 223 -12.32 -28.67 -2.88
CA ARG A 223 -13.03 -28.30 -1.64
C ARG A 223 -13.50 -29.50 -0.82
N ASP A 224 -13.68 -30.66 -1.43
CA ASP A 224 -14.06 -31.93 -0.74
C ASP A 224 -12.85 -32.67 -0.12
N GLY A 225 -11.63 -32.13 -0.28
CA GLY A 225 -10.39 -32.74 0.22
C GLY A 225 -9.69 -33.66 -0.77
N THR A 226 -10.21 -33.83 -2.00
CA THR A 226 -9.55 -34.63 -3.04
C THR A 226 -8.25 -33.98 -3.48
N VAL A 227 -7.11 -34.63 -3.24
CA VAL A 227 -5.78 -34.11 -3.60
C VAL A 227 -5.56 -34.20 -5.10
N VAL A 228 -5.19 -33.09 -5.72
CA VAL A 228 -4.92 -33.00 -7.16
C VAL A 228 -3.45 -32.76 -7.48
N TYR A 229 -2.69 -32.20 -6.55
CA TYR A 229 -1.26 -31.93 -6.70
C TYR A 229 -0.55 -32.05 -5.35
N ARG A 230 0.70 -32.52 -5.35
CA ARG A 230 1.57 -32.54 -4.19
C ARG A 230 3.03 -32.44 -4.59
N ASN A 231 3.78 -31.56 -3.93
CA ASN A 231 5.23 -31.47 -4.02
C ASN A 231 5.80 -31.45 -2.59
N ASP A 232 6.70 -32.39 -2.29
CA ASP A 232 7.21 -32.63 -0.92
C ASP A 232 8.43 -31.75 -0.57
N HIS A 233 8.91 -30.90 -1.46
CA HIS A 233 10.05 -29.99 -1.23
C HIS A 233 9.72 -28.58 -1.73
N ALA A 234 8.58 -28.04 -1.33
CA ALA A 234 8.14 -26.76 -1.82
C ALA A 234 7.36 -25.96 -0.78
N ALA A 235 7.39 -24.64 -0.91
CA ALA A 235 6.48 -23.71 -0.25
C ALA A 235 5.53 -23.09 -1.27
N VAL A 236 4.30 -22.80 -0.84
CA VAL A 236 3.32 -22.10 -1.66
C VAL A 236 3.17 -20.67 -1.19
N LEU A 237 3.19 -19.76 -2.14
CA LEU A 237 2.82 -18.37 -1.95
C LEU A 237 1.60 -18.06 -2.81
N SER A 238 0.72 -17.20 -2.31
CA SER A 238 -0.32 -16.66 -3.17
C SER A 238 0.32 -15.79 -4.24
N VAL A 239 -0.12 -15.95 -5.48
CA VAL A 239 0.18 -14.96 -6.52
C VAL A 239 -0.54 -13.68 -6.11
N ALA A 240 0.16 -12.82 -5.40
CA ALA A 240 -0.28 -11.46 -5.21
C ALA A 240 -0.17 -10.77 -6.56
N LEU A 241 -1.28 -10.72 -7.29
CA LEU A 241 -1.35 -9.93 -8.50
C LEU A 241 -1.13 -8.48 -8.12
N SER A 242 0.02 -7.99 -8.49
CA SER A 242 0.54 -6.63 -8.47
C SER A 242 -0.09 -5.61 -7.51
N ASN A 243 0.74 -5.04 -6.70
CA ASN A 243 0.49 -3.79 -5.95
C ASN A 243 -0.79 -3.72 -5.10
N GLY A 244 -1.30 -4.88 -4.66
CA GLY A 244 -2.46 -4.93 -3.78
C GLY A 244 -3.81 -4.92 -4.51
N ASP A 245 -3.83 -5.12 -5.82
CA ASP A 245 -5.08 -5.37 -6.53
C ASP A 245 -5.61 -6.77 -6.19
N ALA A 246 -6.45 -6.82 -5.17
CA ALA A 246 -7.14 -8.03 -4.73
C ALA A 246 -8.27 -8.46 -5.69
N SER A 247 -8.51 -7.72 -6.77
CA SER A 247 -9.68 -7.90 -7.62
C SER A 247 -9.48 -8.86 -8.79
N ALA A 248 -8.24 -9.24 -9.11
CA ALA A 248 -7.99 -10.16 -10.20
C ALA A 248 -8.05 -11.61 -9.71
N PRO A 249 -9.08 -12.38 -10.09
CA PRO A 249 -9.14 -13.79 -9.75
C PRO A 249 -7.96 -14.50 -10.39
N THR A 250 -7.24 -15.28 -9.62
CA THR A 250 -6.12 -16.06 -10.14
C THR A 250 -6.20 -17.50 -9.71
N ASP A 251 -6.04 -18.39 -10.68
CA ASP A 251 -5.83 -19.80 -10.46
C ASP A 251 -4.33 -20.12 -10.28
N TRP A 252 -3.48 -19.11 -10.34
CA TRP A 252 -2.04 -19.25 -10.31
C TRP A 252 -1.49 -19.16 -8.90
N LEU A 253 -0.51 -20.00 -8.61
CA LEU A 253 0.22 -20.06 -7.35
C LEU A 253 1.71 -19.96 -7.64
N GLU A 254 2.42 -19.18 -6.86
CA GLU A 254 3.87 -19.21 -6.83
C GLU A 254 4.30 -20.38 -5.93
N ILE A 255 5.13 -21.26 -6.50
CA ILE A 255 5.69 -22.42 -5.83
C ILE A 255 7.21 -22.25 -5.80
N ASP A 256 7.77 -22.11 -4.61
CA ASP A 256 9.20 -22.14 -4.39
C ASP A 256 9.65 -23.54 -4.05
N THR A 257 10.47 -24.15 -4.90
CA THR A 257 11.07 -25.46 -4.65
C THR A 257 12.44 -25.26 -4.02
N TYR A 258 12.69 -25.98 -2.94
CA TYR A 258 13.94 -25.91 -2.19
C TYR A 258 14.93 -26.98 -2.63
N SER A 259 16.21 -26.66 -2.48
CA SER A 259 17.31 -27.60 -2.62
C SER A 259 17.18 -28.77 -1.62
N ASP A 260 17.83 -29.89 -1.91
CA ASP A 260 17.81 -31.11 -1.08
C ASP A 260 18.29 -30.85 0.37
N ASP A 261 19.11 -29.83 0.59
CA ASP A 261 19.57 -29.42 1.92
C ASP A 261 18.65 -28.39 2.59
N GLY A 262 17.61 -27.90 1.91
CA GLY A 262 16.65 -26.92 2.42
C GLY A 262 17.18 -25.50 2.60
N MET A 263 18.42 -25.25 2.21
CA MET A 263 19.15 -23.99 2.50
C MET A 263 18.94 -22.92 1.45
N SER A 264 18.37 -23.25 0.29
CA SER A 264 18.17 -22.31 -0.81
C SER A 264 16.95 -22.65 -1.65
N ILE A 265 16.36 -21.64 -2.24
CA ILE A 265 15.36 -21.82 -3.29
C ILE A 265 16.12 -22.23 -4.55
N GLU A 266 15.83 -23.41 -5.06
CA GLU A 266 16.36 -23.91 -6.32
C GLU A 266 15.61 -23.36 -7.52
N GLN A 267 14.29 -23.28 -7.39
CA GLN A 267 13.40 -22.89 -8.48
C GLN A 267 12.17 -22.21 -7.93
N THR A 268 11.81 -21.09 -8.55
CA THR A 268 10.48 -20.50 -8.43
C THR A 268 9.70 -20.82 -9.69
N SER A 269 8.47 -21.29 -9.54
CA SER A 269 7.56 -21.52 -10.65
C SER A 269 6.17 -20.99 -10.35
N LEU A 270 5.43 -20.65 -11.39
CA LEU A 270 4.00 -20.42 -11.32
C LEU A 270 3.28 -21.68 -11.76
N LEU A 271 2.39 -22.18 -10.91
CA LEU A 271 1.52 -23.31 -11.18
C LEU A 271 0.07 -22.84 -11.27
N ASN A 272 -0.57 -23.08 -12.41
CA ASN A 272 -2.01 -22.92 -12.51
C ASN A 272 -2.70 -24.10 -11.80
N ALA A 273 -3.38 -23.80 -10.69
CA ALA A 273 -4.02 -24.81 -9.87
C ALA A 273 -5.16 -25.55 -10.59
N THR A 274 -5.78 -24.94 -11.60
CA THR A 274 -6.90 -25.51 -12.35
C THR A 274 -6.44 -26.36 -13.54
N THR A 275 -5.48 -25.88 -14.32
CA THR A 275 -5.03 -26.56 -15.56
C THR A 275 -3.82 -27.44 -15.33
N GLY A 276 -3.04 -27.21 -14.27
CA GLY A 276 -1.75 -27.85 -14.03
C GLY A 276 -0.62 -27.31 -14.90
N GLU A 277 -0.82 -26.20 -15.62
CA GLU A 277 0.25 -25.53 -16.36
C GLU A 277 1.28 -24.99 -15.37
N GLU A 278 2.56 -25.23 -15.66
CA GLU A 278 3.68 -24.75 -14.85
C GLU A 278 4.62 -23.90 -15.71
N ARG A 279 5.04 -22.76 -15.17
CA ARG A 279 6.05 -21.88 -15.74
C ARG A 279 7.14 -21.62 -14.73
N SER A 280 8.36 -22.01 -15.07
CA SER A 280 9.55 -21.81 -14.24
C SER A 280 10.28 -20.54 -14.65
N GLY A 281 10.86 -19.84 -13.67
CA GLY A 281 11.69 -18.68 -13.88
C GLY A 281 11.45 -17.58 -12.86
N PHE A 282 12.30 -16.55 -12.89
CA PHE A 282 12.12 -15.38 -12.04
C PHE A 282 10.89 -14.59 -12.50
N VAL A 283 9.99 -14.30 -11.57
CA VAL A 283 8.70 -13.67 -11.84
C VAL A 283 8.64 -12.28 -11.22
N VAL A 284 8.13 -11.31 -11.96
CA VAL A 284 7.74 -9.99 -11.46
C VAL A 284 6.29 -9.75 -11.83
N TYR A 285 5.43 -9.56 -10.84
CA TYR A 285 4.04 -9.20 -11.07
C TYR A 285 3.92 -7.72 -11.42
N LEU A 286 3.14 -7.40 -12.45
CA LEU A 286 3.05 -6.05 -12.98
C LEU A 286 1.68 -5.41 -12.72
N SER A 287 0.60 -5.92 -13.30
CA SER A 287 -0.77 -5.41 -13.10
C SER A 287 -1.81 -6.35 -13.65
N ALA A 288 -3.02 -6.31 -13.12
CA ALA A 288 -4.22 -6.95 -13.69
C ALA A 288 -4.02 -8.38 -14.22
N GLY A 289 -3.30 -9.21 -13.46
CA GLY A 289 -3.03 -10.59 -13.88
C GLY A 289 -1.95 -10.76 -14.93
N VAL A 290 -1.14 -9.75 -15.17
CA VAL A 290 0.02 -9.82 -16.08
C VAL A 290 1.31 -9.90 -15.29
N ALA A 291 2.20 -10.79 -15.70
CA ALA A 291 3.50 -10.98 -15.07
C ALA A 291 4.64 -10.93 -16.10
N SER A 292 5.81 -10.54 -15.64
CA SER A 292 7.06 -10.63 -16.40
C SER A 292 7.82 -11.85 -15.96
N PHE A 293 8.23 -12.70 -16.89
CA PHE A 293 9.08 -13.86 -16.67
C PHE A 293 10.42 -13.67 -17.33
N GLN A 294 11.49 -13.93 -16.59
CA GLN A 294 12.80 -14.11 -17.24
C GLN A 294 12.92 -15.54 -17.73
N SER A 295 13.03 -15.70 -19.05
CA SER A 295 13.24 -17.00 -19.68
C SER A 295 14.65 -17.52 -19.46
N GLU A 296 14.88 -18.81 -19.68
CA GLU A 296 16.22 -19.42 -19.63
C GLU A 296 17.22 -18.78 -20.60
N ASN A 297 16.74 -18.18 -21.67
CA ASN A 297 17.55 -17.47 -22.66
C ASN A 297 18.00 -16.07 -22.18
N GLY A 298 17.50 -15.62 -21.03
CA GLY A 298 17.77 -14.29 -20.50
C GLY A 298 16.86 -13.18 -21.04
N THR A 299 15.88 -13.50 -21.89
CA THR A 299 14.84 -12.56 -22.33
C THR A 299 13.69 -12.50 -21.32
N TYR A 300 12.93 -11.43 -21.35
CA TYR A 300 11.79 -11.20 -20.47
C TYR A 300 10.50 -11.30 -21.27
N GLN A 301 9.63 -12.20 -20.85
CA GLN A 301 8.32 -12.41 -21.46
C GLN A 301 7.24 -11.73 -20.63
N LEU A 302 6.41 -10.91 -21.26
CA LEU A 302 5.18 -10.39 -20.69
C LEU A 302 4.07 -11.42 -20.90
N VAL A 303 3.49 -11.91 -19.82
CA VAL A 303 2.56 -13.04 -19.86
C VAL A 303 1.23 -12.65 -19.20
N ASP A 304 0.14 -12.85 -19.94
CA ASP A 304 -1.22 -12.74 -19.38
C ASP A 304 -1.59 -14.05 -18.69
N LEU A 305 -1.87 -13.96 -17.40
CA LEU A 305 -2.29 -15.04 -16.52
C LEU A 305 -3.82 -15.08 -16.33
N THR A 306 -4.56 -14.12 -16.90
CA THR A 306 -6.02 -14.02 -16.73
C THR A 306 -6.80 -14.90 -17.69
N SER A 307 -6.16 -15.36 -18.79
CA SER A 307 -6.83 -16.18 -19.78
C SER A 307 -7.23 -17.53 -19.20
N THR A 308 -8.50 -17.89 -19.42
CA THR A 308 -9.05 -19.17 -18.97
C THR A 308 -8.46 -20.32 -19.79
N GLY A 309 -7.57 -21.09 -19.18
CA GLY A 309 -7.02 -22.31 -19.76
C GLY A 309 -5.51 -22.32 -19.84
N GLN A 310 -4.87 -21.48 -20.59
CA GLN A 310 -3.41 -21.39 -20.72
C GLN A 310 -2.98 -19.92 -20.69
N SER A 311 -1.82 -19.67 -20.11
CA SER A 311 -1.23 -18.33 -20.13
C SER A 311 -0.83 -17.92 -21.56
N GLU A 312 -0.97 -16.65 -21.86
CA GLU A 312 -0.63 -16.08 -23.16
C GLU A 312 0.61 -15.19 -23.06
N VAL A 313 1.61 -15.43 -23.91
CA VAL A 313 2.76 -14.54 -24.06
C VAL A 313 2.34 -13.36 -24.93
N LEU A 314 2.24 -12.17 -24.34
CA LEU A 314 1.86 -10.94 -25.02
C LEU A 314 3.01 -10.38 -25.87
N CYS A 315 4.21 -10.37 -25.33
CA CYS A 315 5.43 -9.92 -26.01
C CYS A 315 6.68 -10.38 -25.26
N GLU A 316 7.85 -10.15 -25.89
CA GLU A 316 9.17 -10.52 -25.37
C GLU A 316 10.14 -9.36 -25.54
N PHE A 317 10.99 -9.12 -24.53
CA PHE A 317 11.99 -8.06 -24.49
C PHE A 317 13.36 -8.61 -24.11
N GLU A 318 14.42 -7.92 -24.53
CA GLU A 318 15.80 -8.21 -24.08
C GLU A 318 16.06 -7.66 -22.67
N ASP A 319 15.33 -6.62 -22.27
CA ASP A 319 15.47 -5.91 -21.00
C ASP A 319 14.32 -6.23 -20.02
N SER A 320 14.58 -6.05 -18.73
CA SER A 320 13.58 -6.31 -17.70
C SER A 320 12.38 -5.37 -17.80
N ILE A 321 11.19 -5.93 -17.63
CA ILE A 321 9.93 -5.18 -17.66
C ILE A 321 9.66 -4.68 -16.23
N SER A 322 9.50 -3.36 -16.07
CA SER A 322 9.27 -2.71 -14.77
C SER A 322 7.81 -2.38 -14.53
N ALA A 323 7.04 -2.07 -15.59
CA ALA A 323 5.64 -1.70 -15.48
C ALA A 323 4.86 -2.07 -16.75
N TYR A 324 3.54 -2.21 -16.57
CA TYR A 324 2.62 -2.57 -17.65
C TYR A 324 1.25 -1.89 -17.45
N ALA A 325 0.65 -1.50 -18.57
CA ALA A 325 -0.78 -1.29 -18.71
C ALA A 325 -1.20 -1.81 -20.09
N PRO A 326 -2.47 -2.24 -20.32
CA PRO A 326 -2.89 -2.76 -21.61
C PRO A 326 -2.49 -1.86 -22.77
N GLY A 327 -1.69 -2.40 -23.71
CA GLY A 327 -1.15 -1.68 -24.87
C GLY A 327 0.18 -0.97 -24.65
N VAL A 328 0.73 -0.93 -23.43
CA VAL A 328 2.05 -0.33 -23.17
C VAL A 328 2.84 -1.14 -22.16
N ALA A 329 4.17 -1.17 -22.32
CA ALA A 329 5.09 -1.76 -21.35
C ALA A 329 6.27 -0.81 -21.11
N VAL A 330 6.78 -0.78 -19.89
CA VAL A 330 8.00 -0.05 -19.53
C VAL A 330 9.10 -1.05 -19.24
N THR A 331 10.26 -0.88 -19.91
CA THR A 331 11.44 -1.71 -19.68
C THR A 331 12.57 -0.90 -19.09
N TYR A 332 13.42 -1.55 -18.31
CA TYR A 332 14.63 -0.94 -17.74
C TYR A 332 15.87 -1.36 -18.54
N ARG A 333 16.45 -0.43 -19.24
CA ARG A 333 17.68 -0.58 -20.03
C ARG A 333 18.91 -0.50 -19.14
N GLN A 334 19.52 -1.65 -18.85
CA GLN A 334 20.75 -1.69 -18.03
C GLN A 334 21.93 -0.95 -18.67
N ASP A 335 22.07 -1.04 -20.00
CA ASP A 335 23.17 -0.41 -20.73
C ASP A 335 23.10 1.12 -20.77
N LEU A 336 21.90 1.69 -20.68
CA LEU A 336 21.64 3.13 -20.68
C LEU A 336 21.37 3.69 -19.29
N GLY A 337 21.12 2.81 -18.29
CA GLY A 337 20.72 3.20 -16.94
C GLY A 337 19.41 4.01 -16.93
N GLY A 338 18.43 3.61 -17.74
CA GLY A 338 17.19 4.33 -17.91
C GLY A 338 16.04 3.44 -18.39
N TYR A 339 14.87 4.03 -18.54
CA TYR A 339 13.65 3.34 -18.92
C TYR A 339 13.23 3.66 -20.35
N GLU A 340 12.51 2.74 -20.97
CA GLU A 340 11.85 2.91 -22.28
C GLU A 340 10.37 2.51 -22.16
N LEU A 341 9.48 3.34 -22.67
CA LEU A 341 8.06 3.03 -22.86
C LEU A 341 7.86 2.48 -24.28
N HIS A 342 7.34 1.28 -24.37
CA HIS A 342 6.97 0.62 -25.61
C HIS A 342 5.46 0.68 -25.80
N ASP A 343 5.00 1.27 -26.91
CA ASP A 343 3.61 1.14 -27.36
C ASP A 343 3.47 -0.19 -28.11
N LEU A 344 2.77 -1.14 -27.51
CA LEU A 344 2.62 -2.50 -28.04
C LEU A 344 1.71 -2.56 -29.27
N ASN A 345 0.92 -1.52 -29.53
CA ASN A 345 0.01 -1.44 -30.67
C ASN A 345 0.71 -0.87 -31.92
N THR A 346 1.56 0.14 -31.72
CA THR A 346 2.24 0.84 -32.82
C THR A 346 3.68 0.39 -33.02
N GLY A 347 4.31 -0.15 -31.97
CA GLY A 347 5.73 -0.47 -31.94
C GLY A 347 6.63 0.75 -31.69
N ASP A 348 6.06 1.90 -31.37
CA ASP A 348 6.82 3.10 -31.02
C ASP A 348 7.49 2.95 -29.66
N VAL A 349 8.70 3.53 -29.54
CA VAL A 349 9.49 3.49 -28.31
C VAL A 349 9.84 4.92 -27.89
N LEU A 350 9.61 5.25 -26.62
CA LEU A 350 9.95 6.53 -26.03
C LEU A 350 10.95 6.33 -24.89
N GLU A 351 12.01 7.13 -24.86
CA GLU A 351 12.91 7.18 -23.71
C GLU A 351 12.22 7.86 -22.52
N VAL A 352 12.25 7.18 -21.37
CA VAL A 352 11.59 7.60 -20.14
C VAL A 352 12.61 8.16 -19.16
N ARG A 353 12.23 9.21 -18.43
CA ARG A 353 13.00 9.78 -17.31
C ARG A 353 12.62 9.15 -15.99
N ASP A 354 11.31 8.96 -15.80
CA ASP A 354 10.76 8.50 -14.55
C ASP A 354 9.41 7.81 -14.77
N GLU A 355 9.12 6.83 -13.96
CA GLU A 355 7.84 6.14 -13.93
C GLU A 355 7.31 6.02 -12.50
N SER A 356 6.02 5.90 -12.35
CA SER A 356 5.39 5.70 -11.05
C SER A 356 4.15 4.86 -11.19
N LEU A 357 4.08 3.80 -10.41
CA LEU A 357 2.90 2.95 -10.27
C LEU A 357 2.01 3.50 -9.14
N GLY A 358 0.73 3.70 -9.42
CA GLY A 358 -0.32 3.91 -8.45
C GLY A 358 -1.09 2.62 -8.19
N THR A 359 -2.23 2.71 -7.51
CA THR A 359 -3.11 1.56 -7.25
C THR A 359 -3.70 1.02 -8.56
N ASP A 360 -4.21 1.91 -9.42
CA ASP A 360 -4.87 1.57 -10.68
C ASP A 360 -4.28 2.30 -11.88
N THR A 361 -3.15 2.96 -11.72
CA THR A 361 -2.61 3.84 -12.75
C THR A 361 -1.09 3.70 -12.90
N LEU A 362 -0.62 3.82 -14.14
CA LEU A 362 0.79 3.91 -14.51
C LEU A 362 1.07 5.31 -15.05
N ALA A 363 1.91 6.07 -14.37
CA ALA A 363 2.39 7.37 -14.84
C ALA A 363 3.78 7.25 -15.44
N VAL A 364 4.01 7.89 -16.58
CA VAL A 364 5.29 7.88 -17.30
C VAL A 364 5.65 9.30 -17.71
N TYR A 365 6.87 9.73 -17.38
CA TYR A 365 7.44 11.00 -17.80
C TYR A 365 8.62 10.77 -18.74
N ALA A 366 8.44 11.13 -20.01
CA ALA A 366 9.42 10.91 -21.06
C ALA A 366 10.52 11.98 -21.08
N LYS A 367 11.65 11.67 -21.73
CA LYS A 367 12.79 12.61 -21.85
C LYS A 367 12.48 13.86 -22.67
N ASP A 368 11.55 13.77 -23.61
CA ASP A 368 11.06 14.91 -24.42
C ASP A 368 10.07 15.81 -23.68
N GLY A 369 9.66 15.41 -22.47
CA GLY A 369 8.71 16.13 -21.63
C GLY A 369 7.28 15.64 -21.74
N ALA A 370 6.98 14.65 -22.56
CA ALA A 370 5.65 14.04 -22.58
C ALA A 370 5.38 13.35 -21.22
N LEU A 371 4.21 13.63 -20.65
CA LEU A 371 3.74 13.02 -19.41
C LEU A 371 2.40 12.37 -19.69
N ARG A 372 2.33 11.07 -19.46
CA ARG A 372 1.12 10.26 -19.66
C ARG A 372 0.79 9.45 -18.43
N VAL A 373 -0.50 9.32 -18.17
CA VAL A 373 -1.04 8.43 -17.13
C VAL A 373 -2.00 7.47 -17.79
N TYR A 374 -1.75 6.19 -17.59
CA TYR A 374 -2.56 5.11 -18.13
C TYR A 374 -3.37 4.46 -17.00
N ASP A 375 -4.61 4.11 -17.27
CA ASP A 375 -5.36 3.19 -16.44
C ASP A 375 -4.79 1.77 -16.61
N GLN A 376 -4.37 1.15 -15.52
CA GLN A 376 -3.70 -0.17 -15.56
C GLN A 376 -4.62 -1.32 -15.92
N ASN A 377 -5.94 -1.15 -15.80
CA ASN A 377 -6.91 -2.20 -16.12
C ASN A 377 -7.37 -2.15 -17.58
N THR A 378 -7.45 -0.94 -18.14
CA THR A 378 -8.03 -0.73 -19.48
C THR A 378 -7.02 -0.25 -20.51
N GLY A 379 -5.87 0.26 -20.10
CA GLY A 379 -4.89 0.94 -20.96
C GLY A 379 -5.33 2.31 -21.45
N ALA A 380 -6.47 2.81 -20.95
CA ALA A 380 -6.95 4.13 -21.34
C ALA A 380 -5.99 5.24 -20.86
N VAL A 381 -5.72 6.21 -21.73
CA VAL A 381 -4.94 7.38 -21.35
C VAL A 381 -5.83 8.35 -20.57
N LEU A 382 -5.57 8.48 -19.26
CA LEU A 382 -6.30 9.36 -18.34
C LEU A 382 -5.76 10.80 -18.42
N THR A 383 -4.45 10.94 -18.55
CA THR A 383 -3.77 12.22 -18.68
C THR A 383 -2.73 12.15 -19.79
N ASP A 384 -2.72 13.14 -20.68
CA ASP A 384 -1.72 13.34 -21.72
C ASP A 384 -1.40 14.83 -21.79
N THR A 385 -0.16 15.19 -21.44
CA THR A 385 0.28 16.58 -21.39
C THR A 385 1.79 16.67 -21.61
N VAL A 386 2.31 17.88 -21.72
CA VAL A 386 3.75 18.12 -21.84
C VAL A 386 4.22 19.02 -20.71
N VAL A 387 5.18 18.52 -19.93
CA VAL A 387 5.89 19.30 -18.92
C VAL A 387 7.33 19.46 -19.38
N THR A 388 7.69 20.66 -19.77
CA THR A 388 9.04 20.95 -20.28
C THR A 388 10.08 20.68 -19.19
N PRO A 389 11.10 19.83 -19.45
CA PRO A 389 12.22 19.66 -18.55
C PRO A 389 12.95 20.99 -18.33
N ILE A 390 13.32 21.28 -17.08
CA ILE A 390 14.11 22.47 -16.76
C ILE A 390 15.55 22.34 -17.29
N GLU A 391 16.20 23.46 -17.54
CA GLU A 391 17.61 23.47 -17.90
C GLU A 391 18.47 22.93 -16.74
N GLY A 392 19.42 22.06 -17.04
CA GLY A 392 20.28 21.43 -16.02
C GLY A 392 19.61 20.37 -15.18
N LEU A 393 18.45 19.86 -15.59
CA LEU A 393 17.70 18.83 -14.89
C LEU A 393 18.59 17.62 -14.52
N GLN A 394 18.72 17.37 -13.22
CA GLN A 394 19.50 16.27 -12.66
C GLN A 394 18.62 15.11 -12.20
N ARG A 395 17.44 15.44 -11.63
CA ARG A 395 16.54 14.46 -11.03
C ARG A 395 15.09 14.85 -11.22
N THR A 396 14.24 13.83 -11.33
CA THR A 396 12.78 13.94 -11.25
C THR A 396 12.26 13.06 -10.12
N ASP A 397 11.16 13.48 -9.50
CA ASP A 397 10.32 12.62 -8.68
C ASP A 397 8.90 12.71 -9.24
N LEU A 398 8.38 11.59 -9.69
CA LEU A 398 7.03 11.45 -10.22
C LEU A 398 6.15 10.74 -9.19
N TYR A 399 5.16 11.44 -8.67
CA TYR A 399 4.19 10.86 -7.74
C TYR A 399 2.87 10.65 -8.46
N ASN A 400 2.52 9.40 -8.61
CA ASN A 400 1.25 9.00 -9.15
C ASN A 400 0.17 9.12 -8.05
N VAL A 401 -0.95 9.73 -8.42
CA VAL A 401 -2.11 9.90 -7.55
C VAL A 401 -3.31 9.34 -8.29
N ASP A 402 -4.16 8.60 -7.62
CA ASP A 402 -5.30 7.95 -8.23
C ASP A 402 -6.18 8.90 -9.06
N GLY A 403 -6.94 8.35 -10.00
CA GLY A 403 -7.81 9.14 -10.88
C GLY A 403 -7.09 9.90 -12.00
N GLY A 404 -5.87 9.49 -12.33
CA GLY A 404 -5.09 10.09 -13.44
C GLY A 404 -4.34 11.37 -13.08
N TRP A 405 -4.27 11.71 -11.79
CA TRP A 405 -3.48 12.83 -11.31
C TRP A 405 -2.04 12.42 -11.04
N VAL A 406 -1.11 13.32 -11.34
CA VAL A 406 0.31 13.18 -10.99
C VAL A 406 0.88 14.48 -10.48
N TRP A 407 1.85 14.35 -9.61
CA TRP A 407 2.65 15.44 -9.10
C TRP A 407 4.11 15.21 -9.47
N LEU A 408 4.64 16.07 -10.34
CA LEU A 408 6.00 16.02 -10.85
C LEU A 408 6.86 17.10 -10.19
N ARG A 409 7.96 16.68 -9.57
CA ARG A 409 9.02 17.56 -9.07
C ARG A 409 10.26 17.43 -9.93
N GLN A 410 10.88 18.55 -10.25
CA GLN A 410 12.13 18.60 -10.99
C GLN A 410 13.21 19.31 -10.18
N TYR A 411 14.43 18.81 -10.27
CA TYR A 411 15.59 19.31 -9.53
C TYR A 411 16.74 19.62 -10.49
N ASP A 412 17.38 20.78 -10.32
CA ASP A 412 18.56 21.19 -11.08
C ASP A 412 19.89 20.75 -10.43
N ASN A 413 19.81 20.18 -9.24
CA ASN A 413 20.92 19.63 -8.49
C ASN A 413 20.51 18.37 -7.72
N ASP A 414 21.50 17.60 -7.26
CA ASP A 414 21.26 16.36 -6.49
C ASP A 414 20.81 16.63 -5.03
N TYR A 415 20.74 17.88 -4.63
CA TYR A 415 20.28 18.28 -3.31
C TYR A 415 18.74 18.44 -3.33
N TYR A 416 18.12 18.21 -2.18
CA TYR A 416 16.66 18.10 -1.97
C TYR A 416 15.86 19.39 -2.25
N GLU A 417 16.45 20.41 -2.86
CA GLU A 417 15.71 21.63 -3.18
C GLU A 417 14.98 21.50 -4.53
N VAL A 418 13.64 21.41 -4.45
CA VAL A 418 12.78 21.34 -5.63
C VAL A 418 12.86 22.64 -6.42
N THR A 419 13.25 22.56 -7.69
CA THR A 419 13.32 23.72 -8.59
C THR A 419 11.96 24.03 -9.19
N THR A 420 11.23 23.00 -9.64
CA THR A 420 9.85 23.14 -10.11
C THR A 420 8.95 22.04 -9.54
N SER A 421 7.71 22.38 -9.33
CA SER A 421 6.66 21.50 -8.86
C SER A 421 5.42 21.69 -9.75
N THR A 422 5.04 20.64 -10.49
CA THR A 422 3.95 20.70 -11.46
C THR A 422 2.91 19.64 -11.14
N VAL A 423 1.66 20.04 -11.10
CA VAL A 423 0.51 19.14 -10.98
C VAL A 423 -0.10 18.96 -12.36
N CYS A 424 -0.23 17.72 -12.78
CA CYS A 424 -0.87 17.33 -14.03
C CYS A 424 -2.06 16.41 -13.73
N GLY A 425 -3.08 16.48 -14.57
CA GLY A 425 -4.27 15.68 -14.36
C GLY A 425 -5.17 15.60 -15.58
N PRO A 426 -6.31 14.95 -15.46
CA PRO A 426 -7.29 14.79 -16.53
C PRO A 426 -7.69 16.11 -17.19
N ASN A 427 -8.22 16.03 -18.40
CA ASN A 427 -8.65 17.18 -19.19
C ASN A 427 -7.55 18.19 -19.53
N GLY A 428 -6.28 17.74 -19.62
CA GLY A 428 -5.15 18.59 -19.96
C GLY A 428 -4.72 19.54 -18.84
N THR A 429 -5.08 19.26 -17.62
CA THR A 429 -4.59 20.03 -16.46
C THR A 429 -3.08 19.93 -16.38
N ASN A 430 -2.42 21.10 -16.38
CA ASN A 430 -0.98 21.24 -16.23
C ASN A 430 -0.71 22.56 -15.53
N LYS A 431 -0.36 22.53 -14.25
CA LYS A 431 -0.18 23.70 -13.41
C LYS A 431 1.14 23.62 -12.65
N THR A 432 2.05 24.51 -12.96
CA THR A 432 3.29 24.68 -12.20
C THR A 432 3.06 25.62 -11.02
N LEU A 433 3.42 25.16 -9.81
CA LEU A 433 3.28 25.95 -8.58
C LEU A 433 4.32 27.07 -8.52
N ASP A 434 3.91 28.23 -8.05
CA ASP A 434 4.82 29.32 -7.70
C ASP A 434 5.47 29.05 -6.34
N LEU A 435 6.58 28.30 -6.37
CA LEU A 435 7.32 27.93 -5.16
C LEU A 435 7.89 29.15 -4.43
N ASP A 436 8.25 30.23 -5.14
CA ASP A 436 8.76 31.44 -4.52
C ASP A 436 7.67 32.15 -3.72
N ALA A 437 6.45 32.21 -4.25
CA ALA A 437 5.29 32.74 -3.53
C ALA A 437 4.94 31.88 -2.30
N ILE A 438 5.05 30.55 -2.41
CA ILE A 438 4.86 29.62 -1.29
C ILE A 438 5.95 29.84 -0.24
N LYS A 439 7.23 29.85 -0.64
CA LYS A 439 8.37 30.12 0.25
C LYS A 439 8.22 31.47 0.96
N ALA A 440 7.83 32.53 0.22
CA ALA A 440 7.63 33.85 0.79
C ALA A 440 6.50 33.91 1.84
N ARG A 441 5.46 33.08 1.67
CA ARG A 441 4.33 33.01 2.60
C ARG A 441 4.72 32.43 3.95
N TYR A 442 5.53 31.36 3.97
CA TYR A 442 5.89 30.63 5.19
C TYR A 442 7.25 31.03 5.77
N GLY A 443 8.06 31.77 4.99
CA GLY A 443 9.37 32.26 5.42
C GLY A 443 10.34 31.14 5.82
N ALA A 444 11.15 31.38 6.84
CA ALA A 444 12.14 30.43 7.33
C ALA A 444 11.55 29.13 7.95
N GLY A 445 10.26 29.11 8.20
CA GLY A 445 9.55 27.92 8.70
C GLY A 445 9.19 26.92 7.60
N PHE A 446 9.37 27.26 6.33
CA PHE A 446 9.10 26.37 5.21
C PHE A 446 10.31 25.46 4.94
N HIS A 447 10.11 24.17 5.01
CA HIS A 447 11.15 23.16 4.80
C HIS A 447 11.06 22.46 3.42
N GLY A 448 10.25 23.00 2.49
CA GLY A 448 10.17 22.49 1.11
C GLY A 448 9.29 21.25 0.93
N TYR A 449 8.59 20.78 1.97
CA TYR A 449 7.76 19.60 1.87
C TYR A 449 6.34 19.95 1.44
N LEU A 450 6.01 19.48 0.23
CA LEU A 450 4.67 19.44 -0.33
C LEU A 450 4.28 17.97 -0.47
N TRP A 451 3.02 17.63 -0.19
CA TRP A 451 2.54 16.26 -0.34
C TRP A 451 1.15 16.23 -0.95
N PRO A 452 0.88 15.27 -1.86
CA PRO A 452 -0.47 15.05 -2.37
C PRO A 452 -1.43 14.71 -1.23
N VAL A 453 -2.65 15.25 -1.29
CA VAL A 453 -3.68 14.99 -0.27
C VAL A 453 -4.93 14.41 -0.90
N THR A 454 -5.54 15.09 -1.87
CA THR A 454 -6.79 14.66 -2.51
C THR A 454 -7.02 15.44 -3.78
N ALA A 455 -7.92 14.94 -4.63
CA ALA A 455 -8.46 15.67 -5.78
C ALA A 455 -9.96 15.87 -5.59
N ALA A 456 -10.53 16.93 -6.12
CA ALA A 456 -11.98 17.14 -6.18
C ALA A 456 -12.35 18.20 -7.20
N GLY A 457 -13.47 17.99 -7.90
CA GLY A 457 -14.04 19.00 -8.81
C GLY A 457 -13.08 19.45 -9.94
N GLY A 458 -12.14 18.59 -10.36
CA GLY A 458 -11.14 18.90 -11.37
C GLY A 458 -9.96 19.72 -10.86
N GLU A 459 -9.79 19.82 -9.55
CA GLU A 459 -8.66 20.45 -8.86
C GLU A 459 -7.92 19.41 -8.01
N PHE A 460 -6.64 19.67 -7.79
CA PHE A 460 -5.76 18.85 -6.98
C PHE A 460 -5.26 19.64 -5.77
N TYR A 461 -5.16 18.97 -4.63
CA TYR A 461 -4.83 19.59 -3.35
C TYR A 461 -3.57 18.96 -2.75
N LEU A 462 -2.69 19.85 -2.25
CA LEU A 462 -1.43 19.51 -1.63
C LEU A 462 -1.39 20.01 -0.19
N SER A 463 -0.71 19.30 0.70
CA SER A 463 -0.35 19.83 2.01
C SER A 463 1.00 20.52 1.96
N VAL A 464 1.11 21.64 2.64
CA VAL A 464 2.37 22.36 2.90
C VAL A 464 2.67 22.25 4.38
N SER A 465 3.82 21.65 4.73
CA SER A 465 4.28 21.59 6.11
C SER A 465 5.17 22.79 6.44
N TYR A 466 4.99 23.38 7.62
CA TYR A 466 5.80 24.50 8.09
C TYR A 466 5.89 24.53 9.63
N GLN A 467 6.94 25.17 10.14
CA GLN A 467 7.04 25.41 11.58
C GLN A 467 6.21 26.63 11.99
N GLY A 468 5.21 26.38 12.83
CA GLY A 468 4.40 27.40 13.45
C GLY A 468 5.03 28.01 14.71
N PRO A 469 4.30 28.90 15.40
CA PRO A 469 4.70 29.42 16.71
C PRO A 469 4.94 28.29 17.71
N GLY A 470 6.04 28.33 18.45
CA GLY A 470 6.40 27.29 19.41
C GLY A 470 7.14 26.08 18.80
N GLN A 471 7.61 26.19 17.58
CA GLN A 471 8.32 25.14 16.82
C GLN A 471 7.47 23.89 16.49
N ASN A 472 6.17 23.97 16.61
CA ASN A 472 5.27 22.89 16.24
C ASN A 472 5.11 22.81 14.72
N TRP A 473 5.02 21.59 14.19
CA TRP A 473 4.69 21.37 12.79
C TRP A 473 3.21 21.66 12.56
N LEU A 474 2.93 22.50 11.57
CA LEU A 474 1.60 22.80 11.07
C LEU A 474 1.53 22.50 9.57
N TYR A 475 0.33 22.28 9.11
CA TYR A 475 0.03 21.95 7.72
C TYR A 475 -1.07 22.85 7.20
N ASP A 476 -0.85 23.42 6.04
CA ASP A 476 -1.89 24.10 5.27
C ASP A 476 -2.24 23.25 4.04
N LEU A 477 -3.51 23.11 3.74
CA LEU A 477 -3.99 22.55 2.50
C LEU A 477 -4.03 23.66 1.45
N ILE A 478 -3.38 23.44 0.31
CA ILE A 478 -3.36 24.38 -0.83
C ILE A 478 -3.97 23.74 -2.08
N ASP A 479 -4.55 24.56 -2.95
CA ASP A 479 -4.98 24.14 -4.28
C ASP A 479 -3.80 24.08 -5.28
N SER A 480 -4.05 23.62 -6.49
CA SER A 480 -3.07 23.55 -7.58
C SER A 480 -2.57 24.92 -8.09
N ASN A 481 -3.12 26.02 -7.61
CA ASN A 481 -2.64 27.38 -7.87
C ASN A 481 -1.82 27.93 -6.68
N GLY A 482 -1.60 27.15 -5.62
CA GLY A 482 -0.90 27.55 -4.42
C GLY A 482 -1.72 28.40 -3.44
N ASN A 483 -3.04 28.51 -3.62
CA ASN A 483 -3.90 29.21 -2.66
C ASN A 483 -4.19 28.32 -1.46
N VAL A 484 -4.18 28.90 -0.25
CA VAL A 484 -4.52 28.18 0.96
C VAL A 484 -6.03 27.95 1.01
N VAL A 485 -6.41 26.69 1.10
CA VAL A 485 -7.80 26.24 1.27
C VAL A 485 -8.13 26.09 2.74
N LEU A 486 -7.29 25.38 3.47
CA LEU A 486 -7.40 25.23 4.93
C LEU A 486 -6.04 25.49 5.58
N ALA A 487 -6.03 26.12 6.75
CA ALA A 487 -4.80 26.52 7.40
C ALA A 487 -4.68 25.99 8.82
N GLY A 488 -3.45 25.75 9.26
CA GLY A 488 -3.10 25.47 10.66
C GLY A 488 -3.59 24.12 11.16
N LEU A 489 -3.61 23.10 10.30
CA LEU A 489 -3.88 21.72 10.68
C LEU A 489 -2.67 21.13 11.41
N GLY A 490 -2.90 20.25 12.38
CA GLY A 490 -1.84 19.51 13.04
C GLY A 490 -1.31 18.33 12.22
N SER A 491 -2.10 17.82 11.26
CA SER A 491 -1.70 16.93 10.18
C SER A 491 -2.68 17.05 9.03
N CYS A 492 -2.23 16.71 7.84
CA CYS A 492 -3.05 16.71 6.64
C CYS A 492 -2.48 15.67 5.67
N ASN A 493 -3.11 14.49 5.59
CA ASN A 493 -2.64 13.36 4.81
C ASN A 493 -3.80 12.76 4.01
N GLY A 494 -3.60 12.55 2.71
CA GLY A 494 -4.53 11.82 1.86
C GLY A 494 -4.11 10.37 1.60
N TYR A 495 -2.82 10.13 1.59
CA TYR A 495 -2.19 8.95 0.98
C TYR A 495 -2.13 7.68 1.85
N TYR A 496 -2.40 7.76 3.15
CA TYR A 496 -2.23 6.63 4.08
C TYR A 496 -3.56 6.05 4.56
N THR A 497 -4.62 6.31 3.84
CA THR A 497 -5.91 5.72 4.14
C THR A 497 -6.05 4.40 3.40
N ASN A 498 -6.44 3.39 4.14
CA ASN A 498 -6.72 2.02 3.73
C ASN A 498 -7.03 1.85 2.23
N THR A 499 -6.18 1.09 1.55
CA THR A 499 -6.28 0.80 0.12
C THR A 499 -7.55 0.05 -0.28
N ALA A 500 -8.18 -0.70 0.64
CA ALA A 500 -9.37 -1.51 0.34
C ALA A 500 -10.58 -0.68 -0.11
N ASN A 501 -10.80 0.48 0.54
CA ASN A 501 -11.86 1.42 0.16
C ASN A 501 -11.32 2.85 0.35
N PRO A 502 -10.70 3.43 -0.65
CA PRO A 502 -10.12 4.77 -0.55
C PRO A 502 -11.16 5.81 -0.13
N LEU A 503 -10.68 6.90 0.43
CA LEU A 503 -11.53 8.03 0.75
C LEU A 503 -12.04 8.65 -0.57
N PRO A 504 -13.29 9.12 -0.60
CA PRO A 504 -13.81 9.81 -1.76
C PRO A 504 -13.05 11.10 -2.04
N ASP A 505 -13.14 11.57 -3.27
CA ASP A 505 -12.60 12.86 -3.69
C ASP A 505 -12.98 13.97 -2.73
N GLY A 506 -11.99 14.80 -2.37
CA GLY A 506 -12.17 15.92 -1.47
C GLY A 506 -12.27 15.58 0.02
N VAL A 507 -12.13 14.32 0.38
CA VAL A 507 -12.05 13.86 1.78
C VAL A 507 -10.63 13.42 2.09
N PHE A 508 -10.13 13.76 3.26
CA PHE A 508 -8.76 13.44 3.67
C PHE A 508 -8.65 13.28 5.18
N VAL A 509 -7.56 12.68 5.63
CA VAL A 509 -7.25 12.53 7.05
C VAL A 509 -6.61 13.82 7.57
N ALA A 510 -7.16 14.38 8.64
CA ALA A 510 -6.65 15.59 9.25
C ALA A 510 -6.61 15.48 10.78
N ARG A 511 -5.76 16.32 11.37
CA ARG A 511 -5.78 16.63 12.81
C ARG A 511 -5.94 18.13 13.00
N LYS A 512 -6.81 18.52 13.92
CA LYS A 512 -6.99 19.91 14.32
C LYS A 512 -7.13 19.99 15.85
N GLY A 513 -6.08 20.47 16.52
CA GLY A 513 -6.00 20.38 17.97
C GLY A 513 -5.99 18.92 18.44
N PHE A 514 -6.95 18.56 19.29
CA PHE A 514 -7.13 17.18 19.79
C PHE A 514 -8.08 16.32 18.94
N GLU A 515 -8.67 16.87 17.90
CA GLU A 515 -9.55 16.16 16.99
C GLU A 515 -8.74 15.55 15.85
N TYR A 516 -8.99 14.30 15.51
CA TYR A 516 -8.37 13.54 14.43
C TYR A 516 -9.43 12.72 13.71
N GLY A 517 -9.40 12.73 12.40
CA GLY A 517 -10.39 12.01 11.62
C GLY A 517 -10.42 12.40 10.15
N TRP A 518 -11.58 12.24 9.54
CA TRP A 518 -11.82 12.58 8.14
C TRP A 518 -12.47 13.95 8.03
N MET A 519 -11.90 14.78 7.19
CA MET A 519 -12.30 16.17 6.99
C MET A 519 -12.57 16.42 5.49
N ASP A 520 -13.50 17.32 5.20
CA ASP A 520 -13.74 17.79 3.84
C ASP A 520 -12.95 19.07 3.52
N LEU A 521 -13.00 19.49 2.25
CA LEU A 521 -12.33 20.70 1.76
C LEU A 521 -12.88 22.01 2.35
N HIS A 522 -14.04 21.97 3.04
CA HIS A 522 -14.60 23.10 3.78
C HIS A 522 -14.10 23.16 5.23
N GLY A 523 -13.27 22.18 5.66
CA GLY A 523 -12.78 22.06 7.02
C GLY A 523 -13.83 21.53 8.00
N GLN A 524 -14.86 20.86 7.47
CA GLN A 524 -15.89 20.21 8.30
C GLN A 524 -15.51 18.76 8.55
N TRP A 525 -15.66 18.32 9.79
CA TRP A 525 -15.48 16.93 10.13
C TRP A 525 -16.62 16.08 9.56
N ILE A 526 -16.26 15.07 8.78
CA ILE A 526 -17.17 14.00 8.39
C ILE A 526 -17.27 13.00 9.55
N TYR A 527 -16.12 12.64 10.09
CA TYR A 527 -15.97 11.89 11.33
C TYR A 527 -14.71 12.35 12.04
N CYS A 528 -14.78 12.53 13.35
CA CYS A 528 -13.59 12.76 14.15
C CYS A 528 -13.69 12.08 15.52
N GLN A 529 -12.53 11.80 16.08
CA GLN A 529 -12.36 11.31 17.45
C GLN A 529 -11.34 12.17 18.19
N ASN A 530 -11.48 12.26 19.51
CA ASN A 530 -10.50 12.97 20.33
C ASN A 530 -9.26 12.11 20.57
N ILE A 531 -8.10 12.71 20.38
CA ILE A 531 -6.82 12.10 20.70
C ILE A 531 -6.42 12.59 22.09
N PHE A 532 -6.43 11.70 23.08
CA PHE A 532 -5.91 11.99 24.42
C PHE A 532 -4.54 11.35 24.57
N TYR A 533 -3.53 12.14 24.83
CA TYR A 533 -2.21 11.60 25.22
C TYR A 533 -2.27 11.20 26.69
N SER A 534 -2.08 9.91 26.98
CA SER A 534 -2.24 9.35 28.32
C SER A 534 -1.00 9.43 29.21
N SER A 535 0.09 10.05 28.78
CA SER A 535 1.31 10.16 29.58
C SER A 535 1.79 11.61 29.69
N GLY A 536 2.02 12.04 30.92
CA GLY A 536 2.32 13.42 31.27
C GLY A 536 3.63 14.02 30.78
N ASP A 537 4.47 13.27 30.06
CA ASP A 537 5.77 13.75 29.60
C ASP A 537 5.78 14.18 28.13
N ASP A 538 4.82 13.76 27.32
CA ASP A 538 4.74 14.11 25.88
C ASP A 538 3.73 15.22 25.57
N ALA A 539 2.89 15.59 26.51
CA ALA A 539 1.85 16.60 26.32
C ALA A 539 2.43 17.99 25.98
N GLU A 540 3.63 18.30 26.46
CA GLU A 540 4.27 19.61 26.20
C GLU A 540 4.88 19.75 24.81
N ASN A 541 5.14 18.65 24.08
CA ASN A 541 5.79 18.66 22.77
C ASN A 541 4.82 18.67 21.57
N TYR A 542 3.51 18.57 21.81
CA TYR A 542 2.49 18.50 20.75
C TYR A 542 1.42 19.58 20.85
N TYR A 543 1.72 20.69 21.51
CA TYR A 543 0.78 21.81 21.61
C TYR A 543 0.78 22.67 20.35
N PHE A 544 -0.39 22.65 19.68
CA PHE A 544 -0.96 23.62 18.73
C PHE A 544 -0.44 23.62 17.30
#